data_b9e306740b1fa9096a8e412406edfdae
#
_entry.id   b9e306740b1fa9096a8e412406edfdae
#
_cell.length_a   1.000
_cell.length_b   1.000
_cell.length_c   1.000
_cell.angle_alpha   90.00
_cell.angle_beta   90.00
_cell.angle_gamma   90.00
#
_symmetry.space_group_name_H-M   'P 1'
#
loop_
_entity.id
_entity.type
_entity.pdbx_description
1 polymer ?
#
loop_
_entity_poly.entity_id
_entity_poly.type
_entity_poly.pdbx_seq_one_letter_code
_entity_poly.pdbx_strand_id
1 'polypeptide(L)'
;MFTLDSLLQDVFPQHSPPAWQRSLLRTLLREKEFRQFAADYPHLKGLDLIEQVVDYFHLSCELVDGDLENIPSQGPVVLVANHPIGSLDGLVLLRTVAAVRPDVKVVANQLLSCIEPLRNLFVPVDNLGNRTNRQQIAAMQAQLDNQGVLILFPAGEVSRMSPKGIRDGHWHTGFLRLAAKARAPIVPIHISARNSGLFYLTSLIYRPLSTLLLVREMFKQQGGRIKIRIGGRIPFAHWHDGHTQARDLAERFRRHVYRLGQGRPGLFTSESAIALAEDRLELKKALAACERLGVTPDGKTIFLYRRQGEARAPILRELGRLREIAFRAVGEGSGRRRDLDSYDDDYYHLVLWDEEELEIVGAYRFIPTAPQLASKGLAGIYSNSLFHYDRDMTPILEQGIELGRSFIQPAYWGKRGLDYLWLGIGAYLAKYPQYRYLFGPVSISGGMPVAARDLLIAFYRLYFSPDHVMAQSRQPYPASLPQVLAQFAGDDYQQDLLRLKSLLSNLGCSIPTLYKQYTELCEPGGVQFIDFGTDPAFNHCIDGLVLVDLTRLKPARYQRYIAAHL
;
A
#
# COMPACT_ATOMS: atom_id res chain seq x y z
N MET A 1 -30.70 4.77 26.84
CA MET A 1 -31.94 4.93 26.04
C MET A 1 -31.97 6.34 25.49
N PHE A 2 -32.04 6.54 24.18
CA PHE A 2 -32.05 7.89 23.56
C PHE A 2 -33.37 8.58 23.89
N THR A 3 -33.33 9.65 24.68
CA THR A 3 -34.49 10.50 24.94
C THR A 3 -34.13 11.96 24.61
N LEU A 4 -35.10 12.72 24.10
CA LEU A 4 -34.88 14.15 23.83
C LEU A 4 -34.45 14.88 25.11
N ASP A 5 -34.98 14.48 26.25
CA ASP A 5 -34.67 15.14 27.53
C ASP A 5 -33.18 14.90 27.93
N SER A 6 -32.61 13.71 27.69
CA SER A 6 -31.16 13.49 27.91
C SER A 6 -30.31 14.33 26.94
N LEU A 7 -30.72 14.43 25.70
CA LEU A 7 -30.04 15.23 24.68
C LEU A 7 -30.13 16.74 24.97
N LEU A 8 -31.27 17.21 25.46
CA LEU A 8 -31.47 18.62 25.87
C LEU A 8 -30.67 18.97 27.13
N GLN A 9 -30.51 18.05 28.08
CA GLN A 9 -29.68 18.24 29.26
C GLN A 9 -28.20 18.37 28.88
N ASP A 10 -27.72 17.58 27.90
CA ASP A 10 -26.35 17.64 27.43
C ASP A 10 -26.05 18.90 26.60
N VAL A 11 -27.02 19.37 25.80
CA VAL A 11 -26.86 20.55 24.91
C VAL A 11 -27.15 21.87 25.62
N PHE A 12 -28.11 21.89 26.56
CA PHE A 12 -28.55 23.08 27.31
C PHE A 12 -28.54 22.81 28.82
N PRO A 13 -27.37 22.63 29.44
CA PRO A 13 -27.29 22.26 30.86
C PRO A 13 -27.89 23.31 31.82
N GLN A 14 -28.01 24.56 31.39
CA GLN A 14 -28.47 25.66 32.24
C GLN A 14 -29.89 26.20 31.94
N HIS A 15 -30.50 25.82 30.81
CA HIS A 15 -31.81 26.32 30.41
C HIS A 15 -32.65 25.28 29.69
N SER A 16 -33.64 24.74 30.36
CA SER A 16 -34.62 23.80 29.75
C SER A 16 -35.61 24.59 28.87
N PRO A 17 -35.79 24.24 27.58
CA PRO A 17 -36.74 24.91 26.70
C PRO A 17 -38.18 24.80 27.23
N PRO A 18 -39.09 25.75 26.96
CA PRO A 18 -40.49 25.68 27.32
C PRO A 18 -41.20 24.42 26.80
N ALA A 19 -42.29 23.96 27.47
CA ALA A 19 -42.95 22.72 27.14
C ALA A 19 -43.42 22.62 25.67
N TRP A 20 -43.91 23.73 25.10
CA TRP A 20 -44.32 23.77 23.68
C TRP A 20 -43.14 23.59 22.70
N GLN A 21 -41.99 24.17 23.01
CA GLN A 21 -40.78 24.00 22.20
C GLN A 21 -40.28 22.56 22.30
N ARG A 22 -40.32 21.94 23.49
CA ARG A 22 -39.97 20.51 23.67
C ARG A 22 -40.90 19.60 22.87
N SER A 23 -42.22 19.87 22.87
CA SER A 23 -43.19 19.10 22.07
C SER A 23 -42.91 19.22 20.57
N LEU A 24 -42.62 20.43 20.10
CA LEU A 24 -42.25 20.68 18.70
C LEU A 24 -40.93 19.94 18.32
N LEU A 25 -39.93 20.01 19.18
CA LEU A 25 -38.66 19.32 18.96
C LEU A 25 -38.81 17.80 18.95
N ARG A 26 -39.64 17.23 19.83
CA ARG A 26 -39.95 15.77 19.84
C ARG A 26 -40.56 15.31 18.52
N THR A 27 -41.45 16.09 17.95
CA THR A 27 -42.08 15.79 16.65
C THR A 27 -41.07 15.96 15.51
N LEU A 28 -40.25 16.99 15.54
CA LEU A 28 -39.28 17.31 14.51
C LEU A 28 -38.14 16.28 14.47
N LEU A 29 -37.71 15.81 15.65
CA LEU A 29 -36.67 14.80 15.85
C LEU A 29 -37.20 13.36 15.80
N ARG A 30 -38.49 13.17 15.51
CA ARG A 30 -39.06 11.84 15.37
C ARG A 30 -38.85 10.93 16.59
N GLU A 31 -38.90 11.49 17.81
CA GLU A 31 -38.58 10.78 19.06
C GLU A 31 -39.41 9.49 19.23
N LYS A 32 -40.66 9.50 18.78
CA LYS A 32 -41.55 8.34 18.85
C LYS A 32 -41.01 7.16 18.05
N GLU A 33 -40.55 7.40 16.82
CA GLU A 33 -39.99 6.38 15.93
C GLU A 33 -38.69 5.81 16.49
N PHE A 34 -37.82 6.65 17.04
CA PHE A 34 -36.59 6.19 17.69
C PHE A 34 -36.85 5.35 18.94
N ARG A 35 -37.82 5.74 19.76
CA ARG A 35 -38.21 4.96 20.93
C ARG A 35 -38.83 3.61 20.56
N GLN A 36 -39.65 3.58 19.51
CA GLN A 36 -40.23 2.35 19.00
C GLN A 36 -39.13 1.41 18.50
N PHE A 37 -38.23 1.91 17.66
CA PHE A 37 -37.08 1.16 17.17
C PHE A 37 -36.21 0.58 18.32
N ALA A 38 -35.93 1.39 19.35
CA ALA A 38 -35.18 0.93 20.52
C ALA A 38 -35.92 -0.10 21.36
N ALA A 39 -37.27 -0.06 21.38
CA ALA A 39 -38.10 -1.04 22.06
C ALA A 39 -38.21 -2.36 21.28
N ASP A 40 -38.23 -2.27 19.94
CA ASP A 40 -38.28 -3.45 19.07
C ASP A 40 -36.96 -4.23 19.06
N TYR A 41 -35.80 -3.51 19.24
CA TYR A 41 -34.46 -4.09 19.16
C TYR A 41 -33.57 -3.77 20.38
N PRO A 42 -33.99 -4.09 21.63
CA PRO A 42 -33.30 -3.68 22.85
C PRO A 42 -31.96 -4.37 23.08
N HIS A 43 -31.70 -5.49 22.41
CA HIS A 43 -30.51 -6.34 22.57
C HIS A 43 -29.41 -6.05 21.56
N LEU A 44 -29.72 -5.29 20.50
CA LEU A 44 -28.74 -5.03 19.44
C LEU A 44 -27.73 -3.96 19.85
N LYS A 45 -26.44 -4.20 19.51
CA LYS A 45 -25.32 -3.30 19.79
C LYS A 45 -24.32 -3.33 18.64
N GLY A 46 -23.51 -2.28 18.54
CA GLY A 46 -22.42 -2.24 17.58
C GLY A 46 -22.87 -2.39 16.13
N LEU A 47 -22.20 -3.25 15.40
CA LEU A 47 -22.47 -3.48 13.98
C LEU A 47 -23.84 -4.10 13.72
N ASP A 48 -24.31 -5.00 14.60
CA ASP A 48 -25.64 -5.62 14.45
C ASP A 48 -26.76 -4.57 14.51
N LEU A 49 -26.60 -3.56 15.36
CA LEU A 49 -27.54 -2.44 15.39
C LEU A 49 -27.48 -1.61 14.10
N ILE A 50 -26.29 -1.41 13.53
CA ILE A 50 -26.13 -0.68 12.26
C ILE A 50 -26.79 -1.45 11.11
N GLU A 51 -26.61 -2.78 11.06
CA GLU A 51 -27.31 -3.63 10.08
C GLU A 51 -28.81 -3.43 10.17
N GLN A 52 -29.37 -3.50 11.39
CA GLN A 52 -30.79 -3.32 11.59
C GLN A 52 -31.27 -1.90 11.24
N VAL A 53 -30.47 -0.87 11.47
CA VAL A 53 -30.80 0.50 11.02
C VAL A 53 -30.84 0.58 9.49
N VAL A 54 -29.87 -0.01 8.80
CA VAL A 54 -29.84 -0.05 7.32
C VAL A 54 -31.06 -0.78 6.78
N ASP A 55 -31.44 -1.91 7.38
CA ASP A 55 -32.63 -2.69 7.00
C ASP A 55 -33.92 -1.93 7.29
N TYR A 56 -34.04 -1.28 8.44
CA TYR A 56 -35.19 -0.46 8.81
C TYR A 56 -35.47 0.66 7.80
N PHE A 57 -34.43 1.29 7.30
CA PHE A 57 -34.55 2.31 6.27
C PHE A 57 -34.58 1.74 4.85
N HIS A 58 -34.50 0.42 4.66
CA HIS A 58 -34.44 -0.25 3.36
C HIS A 58 -33.37 0.38 2.44
N LEU A 59 -32.20 0.71 3.00
CA LEU A 59 -31.13 1.36 2.26
C LEU A 59 -30.35 0.34 1.46
N SER A 60 -30.13 0.62 0.17
CA SER A 60 -29.20 -0.13 -0.65
C SER A 60 -27.86 0.59 -0.76
N CYS A 61 -26.77 -0.13 -0.49
CA CYS A 61 -25.42 0.35 -0.72
C CYS A 61 -24.89 -0.20 -2.04
N GLU A 62 -24.54 0.69 -2.96
CA GLU A 62 -23.97 0.34 -4.26
C GLU A 62 -22.47 0.67 -4.23
N LEU A 63 -21.64 -0.36 -4.30
CA LEU A 63 -20.20 -0.25 -4.42
C LEU A 63 -19.78 -0.45 -5.87
N VAL A 64 -18.73 0.22 -6.31
CA VAL A 64 -18.09 -0.11 -7.57
C VAL A 64 -17.24 -1.37 -7.39
N ASP A 65 -17.27 -2.27 -8.36
CA ASP A 65 -16.52 -3.53 -8.32
C ASP A 65 -15.03 -3.29 -8.04
N GLY A 66 -14.52 -4.01 -7.03
CA GLY A 66 -13.13 -3.91 -6.60
C GLY A 66 -12.82 -2.75 -5.64
N ASP A 67 -13.75 -1.85 -5.35
CA ASP A 67 -13.49 -0.70 -4.47
C ASP A 67 -13.21 -1.11 -3.01
N LEU A 68 -13.85 -2.17 -2.49
CA LEU A 68 -13.59 -2.71 -1.13
C LEU A 68 -12.13 -3.12 -0.94
N GLU A 69 -11.52 -3.61 -1.99
CA GLU A 69 -10.13 -4.05 -1.99
C GLU A 69 -9.13 -2.90 -1.82
N ASN A 70 -9.57 -1.65 -1.99
CA ASN A 70 -8.77 -0.46 -1.72
C ASN A 70 -8.65 -0.14 -0.21
N ILE A 71 -9.42 -0.81 0.64
CA ILE A 71 -9.28 -0.70 2.10
C ILE A 71 -8.16 -1.64 2.53
N PRO A 72 -7.05 -1.13 3.12
CA PRO A 72 -5.97 -1.96 3.61
C PRO A 72 -6.46 -2.96 4.68
N SER A 73 -6.15 -4.24 4.49
CA SER A 73 -6.55 -5.30 5.45
C SER A 73 -5.80 -5.22 6.79
N GLN A 74 -4.68 -4.50 6.85
CA GLN A 74 -3.85 -4.34 8.04
C GLN A 74 -3.21 -2.94 8.09
N GLY A 75 -2.73 -2.58 9.27
CA GLY A 75 -2.04 -1.31 9.51
C GLY A 75 -2.99 -0.13 9.75
N PRO A 76 -2.44 1.01 10.21
CA PRO A 76 -3.21 2.21 10.45
C PRO A 76 -3.68 2.81 9.12
N VAL A 77 -4.90 3.29 9.04
CA VAL A 77 -5.42 3.99 7.87
C VAL A 77 -6.43 5.08 8.24
N VAL A 78 -6.34 6.20 7.56
CA VAL A 78 -7.30 7.30 7.66
C VAL A 78 -8.17 7.31 6.41
N LEU A 79 -9.47 7.07 6.58
CA LEU A 79 -10.45 7.13 5.52
C LEU A 79 -11.10 8.52 5.54
N VAL A 80 -11.08 9.24 4.42
CA VAL A 80 -11.66 10.58 4.31
C VAL A 80 -12.78 10.60 3.29
N ALA A 81 -13.97 11.06 3.71
CA ALA A 81 -15.16 11.08 2.87
C ALA A 81 -15.82 12.45 2.83
N ASN A 82 -16.55 12.75 1.74
CA ASN A 82 -17.54 13.81 1.74
C ASN A 82 -18.79 13.39 2.53
N HIS A 83 -19.58 14.35 2.97
CA HIS A 83 -20.70 14.13 3.92
C HIS A 83 -22.05 14.61 3.35
N PRO A 84 -22.65 13.88 2.39
CA PRO A 84 -23.81 14.40 1.64
C PRO A 84 -25.12 14.45 2.40
N ILE A 85 -25.45 13.47 3.24
CA ILE A 85 -26.78 13.35 3.87
C ILE A 85 -26.76 13.31 5.40
N GLY A 86 -25.61 13.20 6.05
CA GLY A 86 -25.48 13.21 7.51
C GLY A 86 -25.34 11.83 8.14
N SER A 87 -26.12 11.50 9.19
CA SER A 87 -25.89 10.31 10.00
C SER A 87 -25.87 8.99 9.21
N LEU A 88 -26.72 8.85 8.20
CA LEU A 88 -26.85 7.60 7.44
C LEU A 88 -25.64 7.30 6.58
N ASP A 89 -25.00 8.29 5.97
CA ASP A 89 -23.78 8.04 5.17
C ASP A 89 -22.63 7.57 6.04
N GLY A 90 -22.52 8.10 7.27
CA GLY A 90 -21.56 7.62 8.26
C GLY A 90 -21.81 6.16 8.67
N LEU A 91 -23.06 5.78 8.93
CA LEU A 91 -23.42 4.41 9.33
C LEU A 91 -23.22 3.40 8.18
N VAL A 92 -23.66 3.75 6.97
CA VAL A 92 -23.48 2.89 5.79
C VAL A 92 -21.99 2.73 5.45
N LEU A 93 -21.20 3.80 5.54
CA LEU A 93 -19.76 3.71 5.33
C LEU A 93 -19.09 2.85 6.41
N LEU A 94 -19.47 3.03 7.68
CA LEU A 94 -18.94 2.23 8.80
C LEU A 94 -19.22 0.74 8.58
N ARG A 95 -20.46 0.37 8.25
CA ARG A 95 -20.85 -0.99 7.87
C ARG A 95 -20.00 -1.54 6.74
N THR A 96 -19.85 -0.75 5.68
CA THR A 96 -19.08 -1.13 4.49
C THR A 96 -17.62 -1.42 4.82
N VAL A 97 -16.99 -0.56 5.61
CA VAL A 97 -15.59 -0.71 6.02
C VAL A 97 -15.43 -1.86 7.03
N ALA A 98 -16.37 -2.04 7.94
CA ALA A 98 -16.34 -3.09 8.95
C ALA A 98 -16.33 -4.51 8.35
N ALA A 99 -16.89 -4.70 7.15
CA ALA A 99 -16.83 -5.97 6.43
C ALA A 99 -15.38 -6.39 6.09
N VAL A 100 -14.45 -5.45 6.02
CA VAL A 100 -13.01 -5.69 5.75
C VAL A 100 -12.18 -5.49 7.02
N ARG A 101 -12.52 -4.48 7.82
CA ARG A 101 -11.79 -4.03 9.01
C ARG A 101 -12.74 -3.81 10.19
N PRO A 102 -12.98 -4.84 11.00
CA PRO A 102 -13.89 -4.75 12.15
C PRO A 102 -13.38 -3.79 13.26
N ASP A 103 -12.11 -3.42 13.25
CA ASP A 103 -11.46 -2.45 14.14
C ASP A 103 -11.72 -0.99 13.75
N VAL A 104 -12.62 -0.73 12.80
CA VAL A 104 -12.95 0.61 12.32
C VAL A 104 -13.72 1.43 13.35
N LYS A 105 -13.36 2.74 13.45
CA LYS A 105 -14.14 3.74 14.19
C LYS A 105 -14.41 4.97 13.32
N VAL A 106 -15.54 5.63 13.61
CA VAL A 106 -15.92 6.89 12.95
C VAL A 106 -15.77 8.05 13.93
N VAL A 107 -15.16 9.13 13.45
CA VAL A 107 -15.16 10.39 14.18
C VAL A 107 -16.51 11.06 13.99
N ALA A 108 -17.26 11.20 15.07
CA ALA A 108 -18.62 11.70 15.05
C ALA A 108 -18.85 12.80 16.11
N ASN A 109 -19.91 13.61 15.90
CA ASN A 109 -20.30 14.61 16.89
C ASN A 109 -20.65 13.93 18.22
N GLN A 110 -20.30 14.56 19.33
CA GLN A 110 -20.56 14.11 20.69
C GLN A 110 -22.03 13.71 20.91
N LEU A 111 -22.97 14.34 20.22
CA LEU A 111 -24.40 13.98 20.28
C LEU A 111 -24.68 12.54 19.80
N LEU A 112 -23.93 12.02 18.86
CA LEU A 112 -24.08 10.65 18.38
C LEU A 112 -23.47 9.62 19.36
N SER A 113 -22.52 10.02 20.20
CA SER A 113 -21.96 9.16 21.23
C SER A 113 -22.92 8.92 22.42
N CYS A 114 -24.01 9.71 22.53
CA CYS A 114 -25.10 9.47 23.48
C CYS A 114 -25.93 8.22 23.11
N ILE A 115 -25.77 7.68 21.90
CA ILE A 115 -26.37 6.40 21.49
C ILE A 115 -25.48 5.28 22.05
N GLU A 116 -25.68 4.94 23.32
CA GLU A 116 -24.83 4.00 24.05
C GLU A 116 -24.53 2.68 23.31
N PRO A 117 -25.50 2.02 22.62
CA PRO A 117 -25.23 0.80 21.88
C PRO A 117 -24.21 0.93 20.75
N LEU A 118 -23.93 2.14 20.26
CA LEU A 118 -22.95 2.43 19.19
C LEU A 118 -21.66 3.09 19.71
N ARG A 119 -21.55 3.36 21.02
CA ARG A 119 -20.45 4.12 21.62
C ARG A 119 -19.06 3.59 21.27
N ASN A 120 -18.90 2.29 21.17
CA ASN A 120 -17.61 1.66 20.88
C ASN A 120 -17.13 1.88 19.42
N LEU A 121 -18.04 2.25 18.51
CA LEU A 121 -17.76 2.49 17.11
C LEU A 121 -17.47 3.97 16.80
N PHE A 122 -17.69 4.86 17.78
CA PHE A 122 -17.50 6.29 17.61
C PHE A 122 -16.32 6.81 18.42
N VAL A 123 -15.60 7.76 17.83
CA VAL A 123 -14.69 8.66 18.55
C VAL A 123 -15.36 10.03 18.61
N PRO A 124 -15.84 10.46 19.79
CA PRO A 124 -16.62 11.68 19.92
C PRO A 124 -15.73 12.91 19.72
N VAL A 125 -16.25 13.90 18.97
CA VAL A 125 -15.65 15.24 18.83
C VAL A 125 -16.71 16.30 19.10
N ASP A 126 -16.29 17.39 19.71
CA ASP A 126 -17.14 18.56 19.94
C ASP A 126 -17.05 19.50 18.73
N ASN A 127 -18.05 19.45 17.85
CA ASN A 127 -18.14 20.36 16.70
C ASN A 127 -18.83 21.70 17.03
N LEU A 128 -19.40 21.85 18.24
CA LEU A 128 -20.07 23.06 18.71
C LEU A 128 -19.08 24.01 19.40
N GLY A 129 -17.97 23.46 19.94
CA GLY A 129 -16.85 24.24 20.46
C GLY A 129 -15.77 24.44 19.40
N ASN A 130 -15.22 25.65 19.29
CA ASN A 130 -14.20 26.01 18.30
C ASN A 130 -12.84 25.28 18.45
N ARG A 131 -12.70 24.32 19.37
CA ARG A 131 -11.44 23.57 19.62
C ARG A 131 -11.73 22.11 20.01
N THR A 132 -11.28 21.18 19.18
CA THR A 132 -11.23 19.74 19.55
C THR A 132 -10.36 19.57 20.80
N ASN A 133 -10.89 18.92 21.84
CA ASN A 133 -10.20 18.69 23.10
C ASN A 133 -8.97 17.76 22.89
N ARG A 134 -7.90 17.98 23.67
CA ARG A 134 -6.68 17.14 23.64
C ARG A 134 -6.99 15.66 23.85
N GLN A 135 -7.95 15.32 24.72
CA GLN A 135 -8.37 13.94 24.97
C GLN A 135 -9.00 13.28 23.72
N GLN A 136 -9.79 14.01 22.95
CA GLN A 136 -10.40 13.54 21.71
C GLN A 136 -9.34 13.27 20.64
N ILE A 137 -8.36 14.17 20.49
CA ILE A 137 -7.22 13.98 19.59
C ILE A 137 -6.40 12.77 20.03
N ALA A 138 -6.17 12.59 21.33
CA ALA A 138 -5.46 11.44 21.86
C ALA A 138 -6.19 10.11 21.58
N ALA A 139 -7.52 10.09 21.70
CA ALA A 139 -8.33 8.91 21.39
C ALA A 139 -8.27 8.55 19.89
N MET A 140 -8.33 9.54 18.99
CA MET A 140 -8.14 9.32 17.55
C MET A 140 -6.73 8.80 17.22
N GLN A 141 -5.71 9.37 17.88
CA GLN A 141 -4.33 8.94 17.69
C GLN A 141 -4.12 7.51 18.21
N ALA A 142 -4.65 7.18 19.38
CA ALA A 142 -4.58 5.84 19.94
C ALA A 142 -5.19 4.77 19.03
N GLN A 143 -6.28 5.11 18.32
CA GLN A 143 -6.88 4.21 17.32
C GLN A 143 -5.88 3.89 16.19
N LEU A 144 -5.16 4.89 15.69
CA LEU A 144 -4.16 4.71 14.64
C LEU A 144 -2.87 4.03 15.18
N ASP A 145 -2.42 4.37 16.38
CA ASP A 145 -1.25 3.77 17.02
C ASP A 145 -1.48 2.26 17.27
N ASN A 146 -2.75 1.85 17.54
CA ASN A 146 -3.17 0.46 17.64
C ASN A 146 -3.44 -0.19 16.26
N GLN A 147 -2.89 0.37 15.17
CA GLN A 147 -3.01 -0.15 13.81
C GLN A 147 -4.45 -0.15 13.28
N GLY A 148 -5.36 0.62 13.89
CA GLY A 148 -6.79 0.66 13.55
C GLY A 148 -7.15 1.59 12.41
N VAL A 149 -8.41 1.50 12.00
CA VAL A 149 -9.01 2.33 10.95
C VAL A 149 -9.80 3.49 11.55
N LEU A 150 -9.63 4.68 10.98
CA LEU A 150 -10.36 5.87 11.41
C LEU A 150 -11.06 6.53 10.21
N ILE A 151 -12.39 6.61 10.26
CA ILE A 151 -13.20 7.34 9.28
C ILE A 151 -13.39 8.79 9.74
N LEU A 152 -13.12 9.74 8.86
CA LEU A 152 -13.35 11.15 9.08
C LEU A 152 -14.15 11.79 7.94
N PHE A 153 -14.99 12.74 8.33
CA PHE A 153 -15.67 13.68 7.44
C PHE A 153 -15.06 15.07 7.65
N PRO A 154 -14.01 15.44 6.88
CA PRO A 154 -13.20 16.62 7.20
C PRO A 154 -13.93 17.95 7.11
N ALA A 155 -15.09 18.00 6.44
CA ALA A 155 -15.94 19.18 6.39
C ALA A 155 -16.57 19.54 7.75
N GLY A 156 -16.75 18.54 8.65
CA GLY A 156 -17.39 18.71 9.95
C GLY A 156 -18.89 19.03 9.88
N GLU A 157 -19.44 19.22 8.69
CA GLU A 157 -20.85 19.46 8.42
C GLU A 157 -21.28 18.76 7.12
N VAL A 158 -22.59 18.61 6.91
CA VAL A 158 -23.11 18.00 5.68
C VAL A 158 -22.93 18.90 4.47
N SER A 159 -22.84 18.28 3.28
CA SER A 159 -22.72 19.00 2.01
C SER A 159 -23.88 19.97 1.78
N ARG A 160 -23.59 21.13 1.22
CA ARG A 160 -24.55 22.20 0.98
C ARG A 160 -24.57 22.65 -0.48
N MET A 161 -25.61 23.35 -0.85
CA MET A 161 -25.72 23.94 -2.19
C MET A 161 -24.70 25.05 -2.37
N SER A 162 -24.00 25.03 -3.50
CA SER A 162 -23.04 26.05 -3.92
C SER A 162 -23.17 26.31 -5.42
N PRO A 163 -22.57 27.38 -5.99
CA PRO A 163 -22.55 27.60 -7.43
C PRO A 163 -21.95 26.45 -8.25
N LYS A 164 -21.14 25.60 -7.62
CA LYS A 164 -20.52 24.40 -8.23
C LYS A 164 -21.32 23.11 -7.96
N GLY A 165 -22.57 23.22 -7.50
CA GLY A 165 -23.45 22.12 -7.13
C GLY A 165 -23.39 21.79 -5.63
N ILE A 166 -23.97 20.65 -5.25
CA ILE A 166 -24.00 20.20 -3.85
C ILE A 166 -22.63 19.63 -3.50
N ARG A 167 -21.94 20.30 -2.54
CA ARG A 167 -20.59 19.93 -2.12
C ARG A 167 -20.34 20.30 -0.67
N ASP A 168 -19.34 19.62 -0.09
CA ASP A 168 -18.79 20.01 1.21
C ASP A 168 -18.22 21.42 1.16
N GLY A 169 -18.29 22.07 2.29
CA GLY A 169 -17.59 23.33 2.54
C GLY A 169 -16.07 23.17 2.58
N HIS A 170 -15.43 23.98 3.42
CA HIS A 170 -13.99 23.87 3.67
C HIS A 170 -13.67 22.60 4.45
N TRP A 171 -12.59 21.89 4.06
CA TRP A 171 -12.08 20.74 4.80
C TRP A 171 -11.06 21.15 5.86
N HIS A 172 -11.29 20.75 7.10
CA HIS A 172 -10.38 21.00 8.23
C HIS A 172 -9.12 20.11 8.12
N THR A 173 -7.99 20.63 8.58
CA THR A 173 -6.67 19.99 8.44
C THR A 173 -6.40 18.88 9.47
N GLY A 174 -7.33 18.60 10.39
CA GLY A 174 -7.13 17.65 11.49
C GLY A 174 -6.73 16.24 11.03
N PHE A 175 -7.35 15.73 9.98
CA PHE A 175 -7.05 14.42 9.42
C PHE A 175 -5.60 14.30 8.91
N LEU A 176 -5.04 15.38 8.34
CA LEU A 176 -3.66 15.41 7.87
C LEU A 176 -2.67 15.28 9.03
N ARG A 177 -2.94 15.95 10.15
CA ARG A 177 -2.08 15.88 11.35
C ARG A 177 -2.10 14.48 11.96
N LEU A 178 -3.27 13.85 12.05
CA LEU A 178 -3.44 12.47 12.54
C LEU A 178 -2.69 11.49 11.64
N ALA A 179 -2.92 11.56 10.33
CA ALA A 179 -2.27 10.71 9.35
C ALA A 179 -0.73 10.90 9.36
N ALA A 180 -0.25 12.15 9.44
CA ALA A 180 1.18 12.44 9.49
C ALA A 180 1.85 11.87 10.73
N LYS A 181 1.24 12.03 11.91
CA LYS A 181 1.79 11.52 13.17
C LYS A 181 1.90 9.99 13.19
N ALA A 182 0.90 9.30 12.63
CA ALA A 182 0.89 7.84 12.52
C ALA A 182 1.62 7.33 11.26
N ARG A 183 2.12 8.22 10.38
CA ARG A 183 2.58 7.88 9.02
C ARG A 183 1.59 7.01 8.25
N ALA A 184 0.30 7.18 8.55
CA ALA A 184 -0.78 6.39 7.98
C ALA A 184 -1.10 6.84 6.54
N PRO A 185 -1.40 5.92 5.63
CA PRO A 185 -1.96 6.26 4.33
C PRO A 185 -3.36 6.86 4.48
N ILE A 186 -3.76 7.66 3.50
CA ILE A 186 -5.11 8.21 3.41
C ILE A 186 -5.84 7.52 2.25
N VAL A 187 -7.06 7.02 2.51
CA VAL A 187 -7.93 6.46 1.47
C VAL A 187 -9.08 7.43 1.22
N PRO A 188 -9.20 8.00 0.02
CA PRO A 188 -10.27 8.92 -0.33
C PRO A 188 -11.55 8.14 -0.68
N ILE A 189 -12.69 8.58 -0.16
CA ILE A 189 -14.00 7.96 -0.39
C ILE A 189 -14.97 9.04 -0.87
N HIS A 190 -15.72 8.73 -1.94
CA HIS A 190 -16.81 9.58 -2.41
C HIS A 190 -18.16 8.90 -2.20
N ILE A 191 -19.04 9.57 -1.47
CA ILE A 191 -20.42 9.14 -1.23
C ILE A 191 -21.35 9.97 -2.12
N SER A 192 -22.14 9.28 -2.95
CA SER A 192 -23.15 9.90 -3.81
C SER A 192 -24.52 9.67 -3.20
N ALA A 193 -25.04 10.69 -2.57
CA ALA A 193 -26.39 10.77 -2.00
C ALA A 193 -26.84 12.23 -1.96
N ARG A 194 -28.11 12.49 -1.71
CA ARG A 194 -28.66 13.87 -1.67
C ARG A 194 -29.79 13.98 -0.67
N ASN A 195 -29.84 15.10 0.04
CA ASN A 195 -30.99 15.54 0.80
C ASN A 195 -32.06 16.16 -0.12
N SER A 196 -33.22 16.46 0.42
CA SER A 196 -34.31 17.07 -0.36
C SER A 196 -33.98 18.53 -0.76
N GLY A 197 -34.64 19.01 -1.82
CA GLY A 197 -34.51 20.41 -2.25
C GLY A 197 -34.88 21.40 -1.15
N LEU A 198 -35.86 21.06 -0.30
CA LEU A 198 -36.26 21.88 0.86
C LEU A 198 -35.11 22.04 1.87
N PHE A 199 -34.35 20.98 2.13
CA PHE A 199 -33.18 21.06 3.00
C PHE A 199 -32.14 22.06 2.47
N TYR A 200 -31.84 22.00 1.18
CA TYR A 200 -30.86 22.90 0.58
C TYR A 200 -31.34 24.34 0.55
N LEU A 201 -32.61 24.56 0.25
CA LEU A 201 -33.21 25.92 0.28
C LEU A 201 -33.18 26.51 1.68
N THR A 202 -33.61 25.76 2.69
CA THR A 202 -33.56 26.17 4.10
C THR A 202 -32.12 26.46 4.55
N SER A 203 -31.19 25.66 4.09
CA SER A 203 -29.76 25.82 4.37
C SER A 203 -29.15 27.10 3.81
N LEU A 204 -29.69 27.64 2.73
CA LEU A 204 -29.28 28.94 2.18
C LEU A 204 -29.79 30.13 3.04
N ILE A 205 -30.97 29.96 3.66
CA ILE A 205 -31.62 31.04 4.43
C ILE A 205 -31.10 31.05 5.88
N TYR A 206 -31.14 29.91 6.57
CA TYR A 206 -30.76 29.79 7.98
C TYR A 206 -30.17 28.43 8.34
N ARG A 207 -28.86 28.35 8.48
CA ARG A 207 -28.09 27.11 8.71
C ARG A 207 -28.54 26.30 9.94
N PRO A 208 -28.78 26.90 11.15
CA PRO A 208 -29.19 26.12 12.31
C PRO A 208 -30.50 25.35 12.11
N LEU A 209 -31.47 25.95 11.41
CA LEU A 209 -32.75 25.28 11.10
C LEU A 209 -32.56 24.08 10.18
N SER A 210 -31.68 24.19 9.18
CA SER A 210 -31.38 23.05 8.31
C SER A 210 -30.72 21.89 9.05
N THR A 211 -29.94 22.15 10.10
CA THR A 211 -29.34 21.10 10.94
C THR A 211 -30.41 20.32 11.71
N LEU A 212 -31.43 21.00 12.24
CA LEU A 212 -32.58 20.34 12.88
C LEU A 212 -33.40 19.49 11.89
N LEU A 213 -33.41 19.87 10.61
CA LEU A 213 -34.11 19.10 9.57
C LEU A 213 -33.38 17.80 9.19
N LEU A 214 -32.12 17.60 9.57
CA LEU A 214 -31.34 16.42 9.19
C LEU A 214 -32.00 15.10 9.63
N VAL A 215 -32.60 15.07 10.82
CA VAL A 215 -33.34 13.89 11.29
C VAL A 215 -34.54 13.62 10.39
N ARG A 216 -35.30 14.65 10.00
CA ARG A 216 -36.41 14.49 9.06
C ARG A 216 -35.92 14.04 7.68
N GLU A 217 -34.80 14.56 7.20
CA GLU A 217 -34.18 14.13 5.94
C GLU A 217 -33.73 12.67 6.01
N MET A 218 -33.22 12.20 7.15
CA MET A 218 -32.85 10.81 7.36
C MET A 218 -34.04 9.87 7.10
N PHE A 219 -35.23 10.16 7.62
CA PHE A 219 -36.44 9.39 7.38
C PHE A 219 -36.95 9.46 5.93
N LYS A 220 -36.62 10.51 5.19
CA LYS A 220 -36.93 10.59 3.75
C LYS A 220 -35.99 9.74 2.88
N GLN A 221 -34.88 9.27 3.42
CA GLN A 221 -33.97 8.36 2.69
C GLN A 221 -34.47 6.90 2.66
N GLN A 222 -35.64 6.61 3.21
CA GLN A 222 -36.21 5.25 3.18
C GLN A 222 -36.34 4.73 1.75
N GLY A 223 -35.80 3.51 1.49
CA GLY A 223 -35.71 2.93 0.14
C GLY A 223 -34.64 3.59 -0.75
N GLY A 224 -33.81 4.46 -0.20
CA GLY A 224 -32.79 5.19 -0.93
C GLY A 224 -31.59 4.33 -1.36
N ARG A 225 -30.86 4.81 -2.38
CA ARG A 225 -29.59 4.23 -2.81
C ARG A 225 -28.45 5.15 -2.44
N ILE A 226 -27.45 4.59 -1.77
CA ILE A 226 -26.21 5.28 -1.43
C ILE A 226 -25.10 4.61 -2.25
N LYS A 227 -24.53 5.37 -3.19
CA LYS A 227 -23.40 4.88 -3.99
C LYS A 227 -22.10 5.33 -3.35
N ILE A 228 -21.22 4.37 -3.04
CA ILE A 228 -19.91 4.59 -2.44
C ILE A 228 -18.85 4.23 -3.47
N ARG A 229 -17.86 5.11 -3.62
CA ARG A 229 -16.66 4.86 -4.42
C ARG A 229 -15.43 5.03 -3.54
N ILE A 230 -14.63 3.99 -3.41
CA ILE A 230 -13.42 3.96 -2.58
C ILE A 230 -12.21 4.05 -3.50
N GLY A 231 -11.42 5.11 -3.39
CA GLY A 231 -10.20 5.30 -4.17
C GLY A 231 -9.03 4.50 -3.64
N GLY A 232 -7.97 4.38 -4.45
CA GLY A 232 -6.73 3.75 -4.01
C GLY A 232 -6.08 4.50 -2.84
N ARG A 233 -5.38 3.78 -1.98
CA ARG A 233 -4.67 4.37 -0.85
C ARG A 233 -3.60 5.34 -1.33
N ILE A 234 -3.47 6.47 -0.65
CA ILE A 234 -2.44 7.48 -0.90
C ILE A 234 -1.40 7.36 0.23
N PRO A 235 -0.20 6.78 -0.03
CA PRO A 235 0.84 6.64 0.96
C PRO A 235 1.27 7.97 1.56
N PHE A 236 1.79 7.95 2.80
CA PHE A 236 2.29 9.15 3.48
C PHE A 236 3.31 9.92 2.61
N ALA A 237 4.25 9.22 1.98
CA ALA A 237 5.27 9.83 1.13
C ALA A 237 4.72 10.53 -0.13
N HIS A 238 3.51 10.18 -0.60
CA HIS A 238 2.92 10.75 -1.81
C HIS A 238 2.12 12.03 -1.59
N TRP A 239 1.86 12.41 -0.34
CA TRP A 239 1.11 13.63 -0.03
C TRP A 239 1.84 14.56 0.95
N HIS A 240 2.82 14.06 1.73
CA HIS A 240 3.55 14.84 2.72
C HIS A 240 4.94 15.20 2.18
N ASP A 241 5.04 16.37 1.59
CA ASP A 241 6.29 16.92 1.03
C ASP A 241 7.06 17.84 2.01
N GLY A 242 6.50 18.11 3.19
CA GLY A 242 7.09 19.01 4.20
C GLY A 242 7.01 20.49 3.87
N HIS A 243 6.57 20.88 2.68
CA HIS A 243 6.56 22.27 2.20
C HIS A 243 5.17 22.82 1.93
N THR A 244 4.25 21.97 1.42
CA THR A 244 2.87 22.40 1.11
C THR A 244 2.09 22.68 2.39
N GLN A 245 1.42 23.85 2.43
CA GLN A 245 0.59 24.22 3.57
C GLN A 245 -0.54 23.21 3.78
N ALA A 246 -0.81 22.85 5.04
CA ALA A 246 -1.84 21.88 5.39
C ALA A 246 -3.25 22.24 4.85
N ARG A 247 -3.55 23.55 4.73
CA ARG A 247 -4.81 24.05 4.18
C ARG A 247 -4.95 23.72 2.69
N ASP A 248 -3.89 23.88 1.92
CA ASP A 248 -3.87 23.60 0.48
C ASP A 248 -3.92 22.10 0.24
N LEU A 249 -3.24 21.29 1.07
CA LEU A 249 -3.37 19.84 1.04
C LEU A 249 -4.79 19.37 1.33
N ALA A 250 -5.47 19.93 2.34
CA ALA A 250 -6.85 19.57 2.66
C ALA A 250 -7.80 19.89 1.48
N GLU A 251 -7.64 21.05 0.84
CA GLU A 251 -8.40 21.42 -0.35
C GLU A 251 -8.08 20.49 -1.55
N ARG A 252 -6.81 20.11 -1.71
CA ARG A 252 -6.38 19.15 -2.74
C ARG A 252 -7.00 17.76 -2.52
N PHE A 253 -7.09 17.28 -1.25
CA PHE A 253 -7.80 16.05 -0.90
C PHE A 253 -9.30 16.16 -1.18
N ARG A 254 -9.94 17.27 -0.79
CA ARG A 254 -11.35 17.51 -1.11
C ARG A 254 -11.61 17.42 -2.62
N ARG A 255 -10.80 18.09 -3.43
CA ARG A 255 -10.88 18.03 -4.90
C ARG A 255 -10.65 16.62 -5.44
N HIS A 256 -9.70 15.88 -4.86
CA HIS A 256 -9.43 14.50 -5.23
C HIS A 256 -10.67 13.60 -5.02
N VAL A 257 -11.33 13.69 -3.86
CA VAL A 257 -12.56 12.93 -3.55
C VAL A 257 -13.67 13.23 -4.58
N TYR A 258 -13.88 14.51 -4.92
CA TYR A 258 -14.91 14.85 -5.92
C TYR A 258 -14.54 14.41 -7.36
N ARG A 259 -13.27 14.37 -7.71
CA ARG A 259 -12.81 13.79 -8.99
C ARG A 259 -13.03 12.28 -9.03
N LEU A 260 -12.74 11.60 -7.91
CA LEU A 260 -13.04 10.17 -7.75
C LEU A 260 -14.53 9.89 -8.01
N GLY A 261 -15.44 10.65 -7.39
CA GLY A 261 -16.89 10.53 -7.62
C GLY A 261 -17.32 10.72 -9.07
N GLN A 262 -16.55 11.48 -9.86
CA GLN A 262 -16.79 11.73 -11.30
C GLN A 262 -16.10 10.68 -12.19
N GLY A 263 -15.38 9.71 -11.66
CA GLY A 263 -14.58 8.74 -12.41
C GLY A 263 -13.36 9.36 -13.12
N ARG A 264 -12.89 10.52 -12.63
CA ARG A 264 -11.73 11.22 -13.19
C ARG A 264 -10.45 10.85 -12.43
N PRO A 265 -9.28 10.90 -13.07
CA PRO A 265 -7.99 10.68 -12.39
C PRO A 265 -7.85 11.55 -11.15
N GLY A 266 -7.29 10.99 -10.08
CA GLY A 266 -7.01 11.68 -8.82
C GLY A 266 -5.96 12.80 -8.97
N LEU A 267 -5.68 13.50 -7.87
CA LEU A 267 -4.66 14.55 -7.78
C LEU A 267 -3.40 14.09 -7.05
N PHE A 268 -3.47 12.92 -6.44
CA PHE A 268 -2.35 12.26 -5.77
C PHE A 268 -2.09 10.92 -6.43
N THR A 269 -0.84 10.50 -6.46
CA THR A 269 -0.46 9.13 -6.80
C THR A 269 -1.01 8.20 -5.73
N SER A 270 -1.83 7.24 -6.15
CA SER A 270 -2.46 6.27 -5.26
C SER A 270 -2.01 4.86 -5.60
N GLU A 271 -2.02 3.99 -4.61
CA GLU A 271 -1.73 2.57 -4.75
C GLU A 271 -3.02 1.76 -4.54
N SER A 272 -3.16 0.69 -5.30
CA SER A 272 -4.21 -0.30 -5.04
C SER A 272 -3.92 -1.05 -3.73
N ALA A 273 -4.94 -1.51 -3.04
CA ALA A 273 -4.75 -2.42 -1.92
C ALA A 273 -4.07 -3.72 -2.40
N ILE A 274 -3.24 -4.29 -1.54
CA ILE A 274 -2.61 -5.59 -1.82
C ILE A 274 -3.71 -6.64 -1.85
N ALA A 275 -3.64 -7.58 -2.78
CA ALA A 275 -4.60 -8.65 -2.91
C ALA A 275 -4.66 -9.53 -1.64
N LEU A 276 -5.75 -10.25 -1.43
CA LEU A 276 -5.85 -11.27 -0.41
C LEU A 276 -4.89 -12.43 -0.71
N ALA A 277 -4.47 -13.13 0.34
CA ALA A 277 -3.64 -14.34 0.22
C ALA A 277 -4.40 -15.43 -0.53
N GLU A 278 -3.69 -16.23 -1.28
CA GLU A 278 -4.23 -17.48 -1.84
C GLU A 278 -4.34 -18.54 -0.72
N ASP A 279 -5.20 -19.53 -0.92
CA ASP A 279 -5.40 -20.60 0.05
C ASP A 279 -4.13 -21.43 0.24
N ARG A 280 -3.71 -21.63 1.49
CA ARG A 280 -2.45 -22.31 1.85
C ARG A 280 -2.42 -23.78 1.41
N LEU A 281 -3.55 -24.50 1.47
CA LEU A 281 -3.66 -25.89 1.06
C LEU A 281 -3.66 -26.01 -0.48
N GLU A 282 -4.31 -25.07 -1.19
CA GLU A 282 -4.20 -24.99 -2.65
C GLU A 282 -2.74 -24.74 -3.09
N LEU A 283 -2.03 -23.84 -2.40
CA LEU A 283 -0.61 -23.57 -2.67
C LEU A 283 0.24 -24.82 -2.45
N LYS A 284 0.08 -25.52 -1.32
CA LYS A 284 0.78 -26.78 -1.03
C LYS A 284 0.54 -27.82 -2.13
N LYS A 285 -0.73 -27.98 -2.53
CA LYS A 285 -1.11 -28.93 -3.59
C LYS A 285 -0.49 -28.55 -4.95
N ALA A 286 -0.48 -27.26 -5.28
CA ALA A 286 0.11 -26.77 -6.53
C ALA A 286 1.64 -26.93 -6.53
N LEU A 287 2.31 -26.65 -5.41
CA LEU A 287 3.77 -26.82 -5.27
C LEU A 287 4.19 -28.29 -5.31
N ALA A 288 3.38 -29.20 -4.79
CA ALA A 288 3.65 -30.64 -4.87
C ALA A 288 3.75 -31.18 -6.31
N ALA A 289 3.16 -30.48 -7.28
CA ALA A 289 3.26 -30.81 -8.71
C ALA A 289 4.50 -30.18 -9.38
N CYS A 290 5.27 -29.34 -8.67
CA CYS A 290 6.46 -28.70 -9.19
C CYS A 290 7.73 -29.53 -8.98
N GLU A 291 8.75 -29.27 -9.79
CA GLU A 291 10.08 -29.89 -9.60
C GLU A 291 10.68 -29.42 -8.26
N ARG A 292 11.09 -30.39 -7.43
CA ARG A 292 11.81 -30.12 -6.19
C ARG A 292 13.30 -30.07 -6.45
N LEU A 293 13.94 -28.94 -6.18
CA LEU A 293 15.39 -28.76 -6.37
C LEU A 293 16.20 -29.14 -5.13
N GLY A 294 15.62 -29.06 -3.92
CA GLY A 294 16.34 -29.39 -2.70
C GLY A 294 15.58 -29.04 -1.43
N VAL A 295 16.26 -29.24 -0.30
CA VAL A 295 15.80 -28.87 1.04
C VAL A 295 16.91 -28.11 1.75
N THR A 296 16.53 -27.06 2.48
CA THR A 296 17.46 -26.26 3.27
C THR A 296 17.80 -26.95 4.60
N PRO A 297 18.90 -26.58 5.27
CA PRO A 297 19.29 -27.14 6.57
C PRO A 297 18.24 -26.99 7.67
N ASP A 298 17.35 -26.01 7.56
CA ASP A 298 16.24 -25.75 8.50
C ASP A 298 14.89 -26.28 8.01
N GLY A 299 14.90 -27.22 7.05
CA GLY A 299 13.73 -27.98 6.63
C GLY A 299 12.83 -27.34 5.57
N LYS A 300 13.20 -26.15 5.03
CA LYS A 300 12.41 -25.52 3.96
C LYS A 300 12.67 -26.19 2.61
N THR A 301 11.64 -26.29 1.78
CA THR A 301 11.73 -26.92 0.47
C THR A 301 11.90 -25.88 -0.62
N ILE A 302 12.77 -26.17 -1.60
CA ILE A 302 13.01 -25.34 -2.77
C ILE A 302 12.34 -25.99 -3.98
N PHE A 303 11.41 -25.28 -4.59
CA PHE A 303 10.70 -25.72 -5.79
C PHE A 303 11.05 -24.85 -7.00
N LEU A 304 10.98 -25.47 -8.19
CA LEU A 304 11.06 -24.79 -9.47
C LEU A 304 9.66 -24.75 -10.10
N TYR A 305 9.07 -23.59 -10.18
CA TYR A 305 7.77 -23.36 -10.80
C TYR A 305 7.92 -22.63 -12.13
N ARG A 306 7.16 -23.05 -13.13
CA ARG A 306 6.93 -22.32 -14.38
C ARG A 306 5.46 -22.46 -14.75
N ARG A 307 4.83 -21.36 -15.15
CA ARG A 307 3.43 -21.36 -15.59
C ARG A 307 3.26 -22.24 -16.84
N GLN A 308 2.24 -23.10 -16.84
CA GLN A 308 1.94 -24.01 -17.95
C GLN A 308 0.58 -23.71 -18.60
N GLY A 309 0.13 -22.44 -18.53
CA GLY A 309 -1.14 -22.00 -19.14
C GLY A 309 -2.39 -22.30 -18.33
N GLU A 310 -2.24 -22.67 -17.05
CA GLU A 310 -3.37 -22.89 -16.15
C GLU A 310 -4.23 -21.62 -16.00
N ALA A 311 -5.56 -21.78 -16.06
CA ALA A 311 -6.53 -20.68 -15.96
C ALA A 311 -6.42 -19.93 -14.63
N ARG A 312 -6.16 -20.66 -13.52
CA ARG A 312 -5.85 -20.11 -12.20
C ARG A 312 -4.47 -20.58 -11.79
N ALA A 313 -3.53 -19.64 -11.65
CA ALA A 313 -2.15 -19.91 -11.26
C ALA A 313 -1.93 -19.47 -9.80
N PRO A 314 -2.33 -20.26 -8.77
CA PRO A 314 -2.30 -19.81 -7.37
C PRO A 314 -0.89 -19.47 -6.91
N ILE A 315 0.14 -20.24 -7.31
CA ILE A 315 1.53 -19.95 -6.98
C ILE A 315 1.93 -18.57 -7.52
N LEU A 316 1.69 -18.30 -8.80
CA LEU A 316 2.06 -17.03 -9.43
C LEU A 316 1.32 -15.84 -8.81
N ARG A 317 0.04 -16.03 -8.51
CA ARG A 317 -0.78 -14.99 -7.86
C ARG A 317 -0.27 -14.67 -6.46
N GLU A 318 0.13 -15.69 -5.69
CA GLU A 318 0.71 -15.50 -4.36
C GLU A 318 2.10 -14.87 -4.44
N LEU A 319 2.95 -15.29 -5.39
CA LEU A 319 4.24 -14.66 -5.65
C LEU A 319 4.08 -13.17 -5.94
N GLY A 320 3.15 -12.80 -6.83
CA GLY A 320 2.87 -11.39 -7.13
C GLY A 320 2.40 -10.59 -5.91
N ARG A 321 1.57 -11.19 -5.04
CA ARG A 321 1.13 -10.58 -3.79
C ARG A 321 2.29 -10.36 -2.82
N LEU A 322 3.10 -11.38 -2.59
CA LEU A 322 4.23 -11.32 -1.66
C LEU A 322 5.36 -10.40 -2.14
N ARG A 323 5.60 -10.35 -3.46
CA ARG A 323 6.50 -9.35 -4.08
C ARG A 323 6.04 -7.94 -3.76
N GLU A 324 4.77 -7.64 -4.01
CA GLU A 324 4.24 -6.30 -3.74
C GLU A 324 4.34 -5.93 -2.26
N ILE A 325 4.08 -6.88 -1.33
CA ILE A 325 4.29 -6.66 0.11
C ILE A 325 5.76 -6.34 0.42
N ALA A 326 6.68 -7.19 -0.05
CA ALA A 326 8.09 -7.06 0.25
C ALA A 326 8.69 -5.78 -0.35
N PHE A 327 8.34 -5.45 -1.60
CA PHE A 327 8.84 -4.27 -2.30
C PHE A 327 8.27 -2.98 -1.74
N ARG A 328 6.96 -2.91 -1.42
CA ARG A 328 6.40 -1.73 -0.72
C ARG A 328 7.06 -1.49 0.64
N ALA A 329 7.41 -2.54 1.36
CA ALA A 329 8.05 -2.40 2.67
C ALA A 329 9.43 -1.72 2.60
N VAL A 330 10.08 -1.76 1.43
CA VAL A 330 11.36 -1.06 1.17
C VAL A 330 11.22 0.16 0.25
N GLY A 331 9.97 0.56 -0.08
CA GLY A 331 9.71 1.74 -0.90
C GLY A 331 9.87 1.53 -2.42
N GLU A 332 9.78 0.27 -2.88
CA GLU A 332 9.97 -0.11 -4.29
C GLU A 332 8.72 -0.73 -4.94
N GLY A 333 7.57 -0.77 -4.32
CA GLY A 333 6.38 -1.43 -4.85
C GLY A 333 5.87 -0.85 -6.17
N SER A 334 5.22 -1.69 -6.97
CA SER A 334 4.58 -1.29 -8.24
C SER A 334 3.29 -0.46 -8.04
N GLY A 335 2.77 -0.41 -6.82
CA GLY A 335 1.49 0.23 -6.50
C GLY A 335 0.27 -0.57 -6.93
N ARG A 336 0.45 -1.77 -7.49
CA ARG A 336 -0.62 -2.68 -7.95
C ARG A 336 -1.02 -3.65 -6.85
N ARG A 337 -2.11 -4.35 -7.04
CA ARG A 337 -2.57 -5.39 -6.10
C ARG A 337 -1.61 -6.58 -5.99
N ARG A 338 -0.90 -6.87 -7.09
CA ARG A 338 0.15 -7.87 -7.24
C ARG A 338 1.22 -7.33 -8.16
N ASP A 339 2.48 -7.54 -7.86
CA ASP A 339 3.58 -7.29 -8.78
C ASP A 339 3.69 -8.48 -9.74
N LEU A 340 2.96 -8.37 -10.84
CA LEU A 340 3.01 -9.31 -11.97
C LEU A 340 3.14 -8.54 -13.28
N ASP A 341 3.92 -9.10 -14.18
CA ASP A 341 4.11 -8.60 -15.55
C ASP A 341 4.00 -9.73 -16.59
N SER A 342 4.07 -9.42 -17.87
CA SER A 342 3.96 -10.40 -18.95
C SER A 342 5.12 -11.40 -19.01
N TYR A 343 6.25 -11.10 -18.39
CA TYR A 343 7.39 -11.99 -18.32
C TYR A 343 7.17 -13.15 -17.34
N ASP A 344 6.29 -12.97 -16.36
CA ASP A 344 5.98 -14.00 -15.36
C ASP A 344 5.35 -15.26 -15.96
N ASP A 345 4.77 -15.16 -17.17
CA ASP A 345 4.20 -16.31 -17.89
C ASP A 345 5.26 -17.25 -18.48
N ASP A 346 6.44 -16.71 -18.79
CA ASP A 346 7.52 -17.47 -19.45
C ASP A 346 8.65 -17.86 -18.52
N TYR A 347 8.89 -17.04 -17.50
CA TYR A 347 10.03 -17.17 -16.59
C TYR A 347 9.82 -18.31 -15.60
N TYR A 348 10.94 -18.88 -15.18
CA TYR A 348 10.98 -19.76 -14.02
C TYR A 348 10.92 -18.97 -12.73
N HIS A 349 10.30 -19.57 -11.72
CA HIS A 349 10.24 -19.06 -10.37
C HIS A 349 10.83 -20.08 -9.41
N LEU A 350 11.94 -19.76 -8.80
CA LEU A 350 12.50 -20.51 -7.70
C LEU A 350 11.74 -20.10 -6.44
N VAL A 351 11.05 -21.05 -5.83
CA VAL A 351 10.14 -20.81 -4.70
C VAL A 351 10.69 -21.51 -3.46
N LEU A 352 10.95 -20.73 -2.42
CA LEU A 352 11.32 -21.23 -1.10
C LEU A 352 10.04 -21.36 -0.26
N TRP A 353 9.72 -22.59 0.15
CA TRP A 353 8.49 -22.97 0.84
C TRP A 353 8.74 -23.44 2.25
N ASP A 354 7.98 -22.93 3.22
CA ASP A 354 7.94 -23.39 4.59
C ASP A 354 6.78 -24.37 4.78
N GLU A 355 7.13 -25.64 5.04
CA GLU A 355 6.15 -26.74 5.15
C GLU A 355 5.39 -26.71 6.47
N GLU A 356 5.95 -26.11 7.51
CA GLU A 356 5.32 -25.99 8.84
C GLU A 356 4.27 -24.87 8.84
N GLU A 357 4.63 -23.70 8.31
CA GLU A 357 3.74 -22.55 8.25
C GLU A 357 2.82 -22.54 7.03
N LEU A 358 3.06 -23.43 6.07
CA LEU A 358 2.37 -23.49 4.77
C LEU A 358 2.42 -22.15 4.02
N GLU A 359 3.61 -21.55 3.95
CA GLU A 359 3.84 -20.25 3.36
C GLU A 359 5.04 -20.22 2.42
N ILE A 360 4.97 -19.34 1.39
CA ILE A 360 6.12 -19.01 0.56
C ILE A 360 7.00 -18.02 1.35
N VAL A 361 8.22 -18.44 1.68
CA VAL A 361 9.23 -17.62 2.39
C VAL A 361 9.78 -16.53 1.50
N GLY A 362 10.03 -16.85 0.23
CA GLY A 362 10.59 -15.96 -0.77
C GLY A 362 10.71 -16.65 -2.11
N ALA A 363 11.11 -15.89 -3.11
CA ALA A 363 11.32 -16.42 -4.46
C ALA A 363 12.34 -15.63 -5.26
N TYR A 364 12.80 -16.23 -6.34
CA TYR A 364 13.62 -15.62 -7.36
C TYR A 364 13.02 -15.92 -8.74
N ARG A 365 12.84 -14.89 -9.59
CA ARG A 365 12.44 -15.06 -10.99
C ARG A 365 13.67 -15.13 -11.88
N PHE A 366 13.73 -16.06 -12.84
CA PHE A 366 14.85 -16.16 -13.76
C PHE A 366 14.46 -16.81 -15.09
N ILE A 367 15.30 -16.59 -16.12
CA ILE A 367 15.16 -17.25 -17.42
C ILE A 367 16.54 -17.52 -18.05
N PRO A 368 16.81 -18.72 -18.57
CA PRO A 368 17.88 -18.93 -19.53
C PRO A 368 17.63 -18.14 -20.79
N THR A 369 18.59 -17.29 -21.17
CA THR A 369 18.34 -16.28 -22.21
C THR A 369 18.42 -16.80 -23.62
N ALA A 370 19.29 -17.77 -23.95
CA ALA A 370 19.40 -18.28 -25.30
C ALA A 370 18.11 -18.88 -25.87
N PRO A 371 17.36 -19.76 -25.17
CA PRO A 371 16.06 -20.24 -25.64
C PRO A 371 15.01 -19.13 -25.79
N GLN A 372 15.04 -18.14 -24.90
CA GLN A 372 14.10 -17.03 -24.92
C GLN A 372 14.36 -16.10 -26.12
N LEU A 373 15.64 -15.84 -26.42
CA LEU A 373 16.06 -15.08 -27.60
C LEU A 373 15.61 -15.75 -28.90
N ALA A 374 15.79 -17.08 -28.97
CA ALA A 374 15.37 -17.85 -30.16
C ALA A 374 13.85 -17.79 -30.38
N SER A 375 13.05 -17.72 -29.31
CA SER A 375 11.58 -17.73 -29.40
C SER A 375 10.94 -16.35 -29.51
N LYS A 376 11.43 -15.35 -28.75
CA LYS A 376 10.82 -14.02 -28.59
C LYS A 376 11.78 -12.85 -28.86
N GLY A 377 13.04 -13.13 -29.21
CA GLY A 377 14.06 -12.12 -29.40
C GLY A 377 14.35 -11.34 -28.09
N LEU A 378 14.97 -10.18 -28.21
CA LEU A 378 15.28 -9.29 -27.07
C LEU A 378 14.05 -8.83 -26.29
N ALA A 379 12.87 -8.77 -26.91
CA ALA A 379 11.63 -8.42 -26.23
C ALA A 379 11.22 -9.44 -25.17
N GLY A 380 11.73 -10.68 -25.23
CA GLY A 380 11.52 -11.71 -24.21
C GLY A 380 12.42 -11.58 -22.98
N ILE A 381 13.36 -10.63 -22.96
CA ILE A 381 14.31 -10.39 -21.86
C ILE A 381 13.87 -9.14 -21.10
N TYR A 382 13.61 -9.29 -19.81
CA TYR A 382 13.05 -8.19 -18.98
C TYR A 382 13.98 -6.97 -18.94
N SER A 383 15.27 -7.18 -18.65
CA SER A 383 16.21 -6.06 -18.53
C SER A 383 16.44 -5.30 -19.83
N ASN A 384 16.11 -5.88 -21.00
CA ASN A 384 16.06 -5.12 -22.26
C ASN A 384 14.96 -4.02 -22.26
N SER A 385 13.96 -4.11 -21.41
CA SER A 385 12.98 -3.03 -21.24
C SER A 385 13.56 -1.81 -20.51
N LEU A 386 14.63 -2.00 -19.72
CA LEU A 386 15.31 -0.98 -18.92
C LEU A 386 16.62 -0.52 -19.55
N PHE A 387 17.30 -1.39 -20.28
CA PHE A 387 18.63 -1.15 -20.87
C PHE A 387 18.62 -1.44 -22.36
N HIS A 388 19.42 -0.71 -23.10
CA HIS A 388 19.73 -0.97 -24.49
C HIS A 388 21.05 -1.74 -24.55
N TYR A 389 21.05 -2.94 -25.13
CA TYR A 389 22.25 -3.80 -25.23
C TYR A 389 23.08 -3.45 -26.46
N ASP A 390 24.40 -3.40 -26.28
CA ASP A 390 25.37 -3.36 -27.37
C ASP A 390 25.75 -4.81 -27.78
N ARG A 391 26.56 -4.91 -28.84
CA ARG A 391 27.01 -6.21 -29.38
C ARG A 391 27.78 -7.04 -28.38
N ASP A 392 28.47 -6.42 -27.44
CA ASP A 392 29.25 -7.08 -26.41
C ASP A 392 28.41 -7.82 -25.36
N MET A 393 27.09 -7.59 -25.34
CA MET A 393 26.15 -8.41 -24.56
C MET A 393 25.81 -9.75 -25.23
N THR A 394 26.10 -9.96 -26.53
CA THR A 394 25.73 -11.19 -27.25
C THR A 394 26.27 -12.46 -26.59
N PRO A 395 27.56 -12.59 -26.24
CA PRO A 395 28.08 -13.79 -25.59
C PRO A 395 27.46 -14.05 -24.23
N ILE A 396 27.09 -12.96 -23.52
CA ILE A 396 26.44 -13.06 -22.21
C ILE A 396 25.01 -13.58 -22.36
N LEU A 397 24.27 -13.08 -23.36
CA LEU A 397 22.93 -13.53 -23.66
C LEU A 397 22.86 -14.98 -24.14
N GLU A 398 23.88 -15.46 -24.85
CA GLU A 398 23.97 -16.85 -25.34
C GLU A 398 24.24 -17.87 -24.23
N GLN A 399 24.98 -17.49 -23.19
CA GLN A 399 25.40 -18.38 -22.10
C GLN A 399 24.86 -17.91 -20.73
N GLY A 400 23.89 -17.01 -20.73
CA GLY A 400 23.42 -16.34 -19.53
C GLY A 400 22.09 -16.84 -19.00
N ILE A 401 21.87 -16.52 -17.74
CA ILE A 401 20.58 -16.57 -17.06
C ILE A 401 20.28 -15.17 -16.55
N GLU A 402 19.15 -14.60 -16.97
CA GLU A 402 18.65 -13.37 -16.38
C GLU A 402 17.96 -13.65 -15.07
N LEU A 403 18.33 -12.92 -14.02
CA LEU A 403 17.76 -12.97 -12.67
C LEU A 403 16.97 -11.69 -12.38
N GLY A 404 15.88 -11.81 -11.64
CA GLY A 404 15.11 -10.64 -11.21
C GLY A 404 14.04 -10.98 -10.18
N ARG A 405 13.34 -9.95 -9.72
CA ARG A 405 12.21 -10.08 -8.79
C ARG A 405 12.50 -10.94 -7.56
N SER A 406 13.73 -10.89 -7.04
CA SER A 406 14.07 -11.59 -5.79
C SER A 406 13.40 -10.91 -4.60
N PHE A 407 12.82 -11.69 -3.72
CA PHE A 407 12.26 -11.19 -2.47
C PHE A 407 12.27 -12.25 -1.37
N ILE A 408 12.31 -11.78 -0.14
CA ILE A 408 11.95 -12.54 1.06
C ILE A 408 10.80 -11.77 1.72
N GLN A 409 9.70 -12.46 2.07
CA GLN A 409 8.59 -11.79 2.75
C GLN A 409 9.02 -11.25 4.13
N PRO A 410 8.46 -10.11 4.57
CA PRO A 410 8.91 -9.42 5.79
C PRO A 410 8.94 -10.28 7.05
N ALA A 411 8.04 -11.25 7.20
CA ALA A 411 8.00 -12.18 8.34
C ALA A 411 9.26 -13.04 8.49
N TYR A 412 10.04 -13.20 7.41
CA TYR A 412 11.28 -13.98 7.37
C TYR A 412 12.54 -13.12 7.25
N TRP A 413 12.44 -11.80 7.37
CA TRP A 413 13.62 -10.93 7.35
C TRP A 413 14.52 -11.19 8.56
N GLY A 414 15.82 -10.97 8.38
CA GLY A 414 16.84 -11.27 9.39
C GLY A 414 17.22 -12.74 9.50
N LYS A 415 16.55 -13.64 8.73
CA LYS A 415 16.87 -15.07 8.62
C LYS A 415 17.67 -15.34 7.34
N ARG A 416 18.00 -16.62 7.10
CA ARG A 416 18.86 -17.05 5.97
C ARG A 416 18.14 -17.20 4.62
N GLY A 417 16.93 -16.67 4.46
CA GLY A 417 16.08 -16.89 3.28
C GLY A 417 16.78 -16.57 1.95
N LEU A 418 17.51 -15.45 1.88
CA LEU A 418 18.21 -15.05 0.65
C LEU A 418 19.39 -15.99 0.32
N ASP A 419 20.12 -16.49 1.31
CA ASP A 419 21.17 -17.50 1.16
C ASP A 419 20.58 -18.84 0.65
N TYR A 420 19.37 -19.19 1.11
CA TYR A 420 18.65 -20.38 0.64
C TYR A 420 18.14 -20.26 -0.80
N LEU A 421 17.76 -19.08 -1.23
CA LEU A 421 17.46 -18.87 -2.66
C LEU A 421 18.70 -19.08 -3.53
N TRP A 422 19.88 -18.71 -3.05
CA TRP A 422 21.15 -19.00 -3.75
C TRP A 422 21.48 -20.50 -3.79
N LEU A 423 21.12 -21.30 -2.76
CA LEU A 423 21.22 -22.78 -2.85
C LEU A 423 20.35 -23.31 -4.00
N GLY A 424 19.15 -22.76 -4.19
CA GLY A 424 18.28 -23.15 -5.29
C GLY A 424 18.81 -22.75 -6.67
N ILE A 425 19.41 -21.54 -6.81
CA ILE A 425 20.10 -21.13 -8.05
C ILE A 425 21.25 -22.09 -8.31
N GLY A 426 22.05 -22.43 -7.29
CA GLY A 426 23.16 -23.37 -7.41
C GLY A 426 22.73 -24.76 -7.81
N ALA A 427 21.63 -25.29 -7.26
CA ALA A 427 21.05 -26.56 -7.66
C ALA A 427 20.63 -26.57 -9.14
N TYR A 428 20.07 -25.45 -9.63
CA TYR A 428 19.75 -25.29 -11.04
C TYR A 428 21.02 -25.28 -11.91
N LEU A 429 22.06 -24.55 -11.52
CA LEU A 429 23.35 -24.46 -12.24
C LEU A 429 24.10 -25.80 -12.24
N ALA A 430 24.04 -26.59 -11.17
CA ALA A 430 24.62 -27.94 -11.13
C ALA A 430 23.97 -28.86 -12.15
N LYS A 431 22.65 -28.75 -12.34
CA LYS A 431 21.89 -29.51 -13.34
C LYS A 431 22.14 -29.03 -14.77
N TYR A 432 22.47 -27.75 -14.97
CA TYR A 432 22.65 -27.08 -16.26
C TYR A 432 23.99 -26.33 -16.34
N PRO A 433 25.13 -27.05 -16.38
CA PRO A 433 26.48 -26.45 -16.27
C PRO A 433 26.93 -25.64 -17.49
N GLN A 434 26.12 -25.59 -18.56
CA GLN A 434 26.42 -24.78 -19.76
C GLN A 434 26.29 -23.29 -19.55
N TYR A 435 25.61 -22.85 -18.47
CA TYR A 435 25.45 -21.41 -18.21
C TYR A 435 26.65 -20.85 -17.48
N ARG A 436 27.22 -19.79 -18.03
CA ARG A 436 28.41 -19.11 -17.51
C ARG A 436 28.08 -17.81 -16.79
N TYR A 437 27.05 -17.11 -17.22
CA TYR A 437 26.75 -15.77 -16.73
C TYR A 437 25.41 -15.71 -16.00
N LEU A 438 25.39 -14.96 -14.88
CA LEU A 438 24.17 -14.49 -14.28
C LEU A 438 24.11 -12.96 -14.42
N PHE A 439 22.99 -12.42 -14.82
CA PHE A 439 22.85 -10.96 -14.94
C PHE A 439 21.40 -10.54 -14.66
N GLY A 440 21.20 -9.24 -14.42
CA GLY A 440 19.88 -8.67 -14.25
C GLY A 440 19.88 -7.37 -13.46
N PRO A 441 18.73 -6.67 -13.37
CA PRO A 441 18.63 -5.43 -12.63
C PRO A 441 18.58 -5.68 -11.12
N VAL A 442 19.32 -4.87 -10.37
CA VAL A 442 19.30 -4.83 -8.90
C VAL A 442 19.01 -3.41 -8.45
N SER A 443 17.94 -3.25 -7.66
CA SER A 443 17.42 -1.93 -7.32
C SER A 443 18.07 -1.29 -6.10
N ILE A 444 18.13 0.05 -6.13
CA ILE A 444 18.31 0.95 -4.98
C ILE A 444 17.00 1.72 -4.81
N SER A 445 16.43 1.68 -3.62
CA SER A 445 15.13 2.30 -3.37
C SER A 445 15.08 3.80 -3.73
N GLY A 446 14.05 4.20 -4.47
CA GLY A 446 13.76 5.61 -4.77
C GLY A 446 13.49 6.46 -3.52
N GLY A 447 13.11 5.83 -2.41
CA GLY A 447 12.92 6.48 -1.11
C GLY A 447 14.21 6.77 -0.34
N MET A 448 15.36 6.25 -0.79
CA MET A 448 16.66 6.56 -0.19
C MET A 448 17.06 8.01 -0.51
N PRO A 449 17.68 8.76 0.43
CA PRO A 449 18.18 10.12 0.16
C PRO A 449 19.07 10.18 -1.09
N VAL A 450 18.95 11.25 -1.88
CA VAL A 450 19.71 11.44 -3.12
C VAL A 450 21.21 11.29 -2.88
N ALA A 451 21.73 11.91 -1.81
CA ALA A 451 23.15 11.81 -1.44
C ALA A 451 23.61 10.36 -1.19
N ALA A 452 22.76 9.52 -0.58
CA ALA A 452 23.08 8.12 -0.34
C ALA A 452 23.10 7.31 -1.65
N ARG A 453 22.14 7.58 -2.56
CA ARG A 453 22.12 6.97 -3.91
C ARG A 453 23.34 7.36 -4.72
N ASP A 454 23.71 8.65 -4.71
CA ASP A 454 24.91 9.15 -5.41
C ASP A 454 26.20 8.49 -4.90
N LEU A 455 26.34 8.35 -3.57
CA LEU A 455 27.49 7.67 -2.96
C LEU A 455 27.57 6.19 -3.37
N LEU A 456 26.44 5.47 -3.34
CA LEU A 456 26.40 4.07 -3.77
C LEU A 456 26.81 3.93 -5.24
N ILE A 457 26.19 4.70 -6.12
CA ILE A 457 26.44 4.60 -7.57
C ILE A 457 27.88 5.00 -7.89
N ALA A 458 28.42 6.06 -7.27
CA ALA A 458 29.79 6.47 -7.45
C ALA A 458 30.78 5.36 -7.06
N PHE A 459 30.55 4.72 -5.90
CA PHE A 459 31.38 3.62 -5.42
C PHE A 459 31.32 2.39 -6.36
N TYR A 460 30.10 1.98 -6.77
CA TYR A 460 29.95 0.82 -7.65
C TYR A 460 30.48 1.08 -9.06
N ARG A 461 30.34 2.30 -9.58
CA ARG A 461 30.99 2.70 -10.85
C ARG A 461 32.53 2.70 -10.74
N LEU A 462 33.06 3.12 -9.60
CA LEU A 462 34.52 3.17 -9.40
C LEU A 462 35.18 1.78 -9.39
N TYR A 463 34.54 0.80 -8.74
CA TYR A 463 35.15 -0.51 -8.48
C TYR A 463 34.63 -1.65 -9.35
N PHE A 464 33.48 -1.48 -9.99
CA PHE A 464 32.78 -2.58 -10.67
C PHE A 464 32.30 -2.24 -12.10
N SER A 465 32.71 -1.10 -12.67
CA SER A 465 32.40 -0.82 -14.08
C SER A 465 33.16 -1.76 -15.01
N PRO A 466 32.54 -2.18 -16.12
CA PRO A 466 33.30 -2.86 -17.19
C PRO A 466 34.24 -1.90 -17.90
N ASP A 467 35.28 -2.47 -18.56
CA ASP A 467 36.28 -1.70 -19.33
C ASP A 467 35.69 -1.09 -20.61
N HIS A 468 34.55 -1.60 -21.08
CA HIS A 468 33.86 -1.15 -22.29
C HIS A 468 32.35 -1.15 -22.12
N VAL A 469 31.67 -0.39 -22.97
CA VAL A 469 30.21 -0.25 -22.90
C VAL A 469 29.55 -1.50 -23.44
N MET A 470 28.83 -2.22 -22.58
CA MET A 470 28.09 -3.44 -22.92
C MET A 470 26.58 -3.19 -23.04
N ALA A 471 26.04 -2.29 -22.23
CA ALA A 471 24.66 -1.84 -22.28
C ALA A 471 24.54 -0.42 -21.72
N GLN A 472 23.47 0.27 -22.08
CA GLN A 472 23.15 1.61 -21.59
C GLN A 472 21.71 1.67 -21.11
N SER A 473 21.48 2.32 -19.99
CA SER A 473 20.12 2.52 -19.49
C SER A 473 19.29 3.37 -20.45
N ARG A 474 18.03 3.01 -20.65
CA ARG A 474 17.06 3.83 -21.40
C ARG A 474 16.66 5.12 -20.68
N GLN A 475 16.84 5.15 -19.36
CA GLN A 475 16.67 6.31 -18.49
C GLN A 475 17.89 6.45 -17.56
N PRO A 476 19.05 6.92 -18.08
CA PRO A 476 20.31 6.91 -17.34
C PRO A 476 20.20 7.69 -16.03
N TYR A 477 20.78 7.14 -14.97
CA TYR A 477 21.01 7.91 -13.75
C TYR A 477 22.17 8.89 -14.00
N PRO A 478 22.06 10.16 -13.57
CA PRO A 478 23.09 11.17 -13.82
C PRO A 478 24.49 10.73 -13.39
N ALA A 479 25.50 11.19 -14.08
CA ALA A 479 26.89 10.97 -13.68
C ALA A 479 27.13 11.54 -12.27
N SER A 480 27.95 10.84 -11.48
CA SER A 480 28.29 11.29 -10.14
C SER A 480 29.01 12.62 -10.16
N LEU A 481 28.61 13.52 -9.25
CA LEU A 481 29.26 14.82 -9.11
C LEU A 481 30.74 14.64 -8.68
N PRO A 482 31.67 15.50 -9.13
CA PRO A 482 33.08 15.42 -8.71
C PRO A 482 33.28 15.39 -7.19
N GLN A 483 32.43 16.11 -6.45
CA GLN A 483 32.49 16.14 -4.98
C GLN A 483 32.11 14.79 -4.33
N VAL A 484 31.25 13.99 -4.99
CA VAL A 484 30.88 12.65 -4.53
C VAL A 484 32.01 11.67 -4.83
N LEU A 485 32.59 11.72 -6.02
CA LEU A 485 33.74 10.90 -6.40
C LEU A 485 34.96 11.17 -5.51
N ALA A 486 35.22 12.43 -5.15
CA ALA A 486 36.29 12.83 -4.25
C ALA A 486 36.18 12.28 -2.81
N GLN A 487 35.07 11.62 -2.47
CA GLN A 487 34.93 10.90 -1.19
C GLN A 487 35.71 9.57 -1.17
N PHE A 488 36.12 9.04 -2.33
CA PHE A 488 36.80 7.77 -2.49
C PHE A 488 38.19 7.98 -3.12
N ALA A 489 39.20 7.27 -2.60
CA ALA A 489 40.57 7.36 -3.13
C ALA A 489 40.73 6.56 -4.44
N GLY A 490 40.02 5.44 -4.57
CA GLY A 490 40.00 4.59 -5.76
C GLY A 490 41.17 3.59 -5.87
N ASP A 491 42.05 3.57 -4.88
CA ASP A 491 43.25 2.72 -4.84
C ASP A 491 43.11 1.56 -3.81
N ASP A 492 42.28 1.72 -2.78
CA ASP A 492 42.00 0.69 -1.75
C ASP A 492 40.50 0.44 -1.56
N TYR A 493 40.03 -0.67 -2.14
CA TYR A 493 38.64 -1.10 -2.06
C TYR A 493 38.13 -1.25 -0.60
N GLN A 494 38.95 -1.81 0.31
CA GLN A 494 38.52 -2.07 1.66
C GLN A 494 38.39 -0.76 2.45
N GLN A 495 39.30 0.17 2.26
CA GLN A 495 39.26 1.47 2.90
C GLN A 495 38.07 2.30 2.40
N ASP A 496 37.88 2.34 1.08
CA ASP A 496 36.74 3.05 0.47
C ASP A 496 35.39 2.41 0.81
N LEU A 497 35.31 1.08 0.99
CA LEU A 497 34.11 0.40 1.49
C LEU A 497 33.77 0.79 2.93
N LEU A 498 34.77 0.91 3.79
CA LEU A 498 34.58 1.41 5.16
C LEU A 498 34.11 2.87 5.16
N ARG A 499 34.70 3.68 4.27
CA ARG A 499 34.30 5.08 4.07
C ARG A 499 32.84 5.17 3.60
N LEU A 500 32.45 4.40 2.60
CA LEU A 500 31.07 4.32 2.11
C LEU A 500 30.10 3.96 3.24
N LYS A 501 30.39 2.92 4.03
CA LYS A 501 29.56 2.50 5.17
C LYS A 501 29.36 3.62 6.19
N SER A 502 30.44 4.35 6.51
CA SER A 502 30.40 5.49 7.43
C SER A 502 29.53 6.63 6.89
N LEU A 503 29.71 7.00 5.62
CA LEU A 503 28.92 8.06 4.98
C LEU A 503 27.43 7.71 4.90
N LEU A 504 27.10 6.47 4.53
CA LEU A 504 25.71 5.99 4.49
C LEU A 504 25.08 5.96 5.89
N SER A 505 25.84 5.52 6.91
CA SER A 505 25.36 5.51 8.31
C SER A 505 24.99 6.91 8.79
N ASN A 506 25.78 7.93 8.44
CA ASN A 506 25.47 9.34 8.76
C ASN A 506 24.18 9.83 8.10
N LEU A 507 23.77 9.21 7.00
CA LEU A 507 22.51 9.49 6.29
C LEU A 507 21.37 8.56 6.76
N GLY A 508 21.58 7.74 7.79
CA GLY A 508 20.60 6.75 8.26
C GLY A 508 20.37 5.60 7.28
N CYS A 509 21.33 5.33 6.40
CA CYS A 509 21.24 4.34 5.33
C CYS A 509 22.30 3.24 5.48
N SER A 510 22.14 2.16 4.71
CA SER A 510 23.11 1.09 4.58
C SER A 510 23.20 0.62 3.12
N ILE A 511 24.25 -0.14 2.79
CA ILE A 511 24.38 -0.77 1.48
C ILE A 511 23.23 -1.79 1.33
N PRO A 512 22.46 -1.78 0.21
CA PRO A 512 21.42 -2.76 -0.05
C PRO A 512 21.97 -4.19 -0.03
N THR A 513 21.22 -5.11 0.58
CA THR A 513 21.70 -6.47 0.83
C THR A 513 22.12 -7.21 -0.45
N LEU A 514 21.38 -7.04 -1.54
CA LEU A 514 21.70 -7.68 -2.81
C LEU A 514 23.02 -7.16 -3.43
N TYR A 515 23.27 -5.85 -3.36
CA TYR A 515 24.51 -5.26 -3.82
C TYR A 515 25.73 -5.88 -3.12
N LYS A 516 25.64 -5.98 -1.79
CA LYS A 516 26.68 -6.64 -0.98
C LYS A 516 26.80 -8.11 -1.34
N GLN A 517 25.71 -8.82 -1.49
CA GLN A 517 25.72 -10.26 -1.78
C GLN A 517 26.35 -10.56 -3.13
N TYR A 518 26.02 -9.81 -4.19
CA TYR A 518 26.61 -10.02 -5.50
C TYR A 518 28.11 -9.76 -5.50
N THR A 519 28.58 -8.65 -4.92
CA THR A 519 30.01 -8.29 -4.90
C THR A 519 30.86 -9.25 -4.07
N GLU A 520 30.26 -10.01 -3.14
CA GLU A 520 30.95 -11.03 -2.34
C GLU A 520 31.03 -12.42 -3.00
N LEU A 521 30.37 -12.63 -4.16
CA LEU A 521 30.33 -13.96 -4.80
C LEU A 521 31.63 -14.35 -5.46
N CYS A 522 32.25 -13.42 -6.18
CA CYS A 522 33.39 -13.69 -7.08
C CYS A 522 34.69 -13.10 -6.58
N GLU A 523 35.78 -13.58 -7.15
CA GLU A 523 37.08 -12.93 -7.13
C GLU A 523 37.02 -11.59 -7.88
N PRO A 524 37.97 -10.67 -7.64
CA PRO A 524 37.99 -9.36 -8.31
C PRO A 524 37.83 -9.46 -9.82
N GLY A 525 36.94 -8.62 -10.40
CA GLY A 525 36.61 -8.63 -11.82
C GLY A 525 35.59 -9.67 -12.26
N GLY A 526 35.11 -10.56 -11.36
CA GLY A 526 34.04 -11.53 -11.66
C GLY A 526 32.63 -10.97 -11.50
N VAL A 527 32.49 -9.77 -10.93
CA VAL A 527 31.21 -9.05 -10.84
C VAL A 527 31.40 -7.66 -11.45
N GLN A 528 30.44 -7.24 -12.27
CA GLN A 528 30.42 -5.91 -12.89
C GLN A 528 29.03 -5.30 -12.75
N PHE A 529 28.97 -3.97 -12.60
CA PHE A 529 27.76 -3.17 -12.74
C PHE A 529 27.86 -2.39 -14.04
N ILE A 530 27.11 -2.83 -15.05
CA ILE A 530 27.26 -2.37 -16.44
C ILE A 530 26.81 -0.91 -16.57
N ASP A 531 25.62 -0.57 -16.07
CA ASP A 531 25.09 0.80 -16.04
C ASP A 531 23.99 0.94 -14.99
N PHE A 532 23.60 2.18 -14.71
CA PHE A 532 22.57 2.55 -13.73
C PHE A 532 21.50 3.41 -14.37
N GLY A 533 20.24 3.08 -14.12
CA GLY A 533 19.10 3.84 -14.63
C GLY A 533 17.93 3.89 -13.68
N THR A 534 17.02 4.82 -13.94
CA THR A 534 15.79 4.99 -13.14
C THR A 534 14.66 4.16 -13.74
N ASP A 535 13.94 3.40 -12.91
CA ASP A 535 12.70 2.72 -13.29
C ASP A 535 11.46 3.45 -12.74
N PRO A 536 10.73 4.23 -13.58
CA PRO A 536 9.51 4.92 -13.16
C PRO A 536 8.35 3.96 -12.83
N ALA A 537 8.35 2.76 -13.40
CA ALA A 537 7.31 1.78 -13.17
C ALA A 537 7.44 1.10 -11.79
N PHE A 538 8.63 1.23 -11.17
CA PHE A 538 8.96 0.64 -9.89
C PHE A 538 9.32 1.71 -8.84
N ASN A 539 8.42 2.67 -8.67
CA ASN A 539 8.53 3.80 -7.73
C ASN A 539 9.83 4.62 -7.87
N HIS A 540 10.30 4.83 -9.11
CA HIS A 540 11.53 5.58 -9.41
C HIS A 540 12.77 5.03 -8.68
N CYS A 541 12.83 3.71 -8.45
CA CYS A 541 14.05 3.08 -7.98
C CYS A 541 15.18 3.21 -9.03
N ILE A 542 16.40 2.97 -8.61
CA ILE A 542 17.55 2.98 -9.51
C ILE A 542 18.00 1.55 -9.69
N ASP A 543 17.92 1.05 -10.91
CA ASP A 543 18.39 -0.28 -11.26
C ASP A 543 19.84 -0.23 -11.74
N GLY A 544 20.71 -1.00 -11.08
CA GLY A 544 22.04 -1.32 -11.58
C GLY A 544 21.99 -2.66 -12.33
N LEU A 545 22.41 -2.68 -13.59
CA LEU A 545 22.51 -3.93 -14.34
C LEU A 545 23.77 -4.68 -13.91
N VAL A 546 23.61 -5.68 -13.05
CA VAL A 546 24.71 -6.50 -12.55
C VAL A 546 25.00 -7.67 -13.48
N LEU A 547 26.27 -8.01 -13.66
CA LEU A 547 26.78 -9.18 -14.36
C LEU A 547 27.70 -9.97 -13.43
N VAL A 548 27.53 -11.29 -13.37
CA VAL A 548 28.36 -12.23 -12.61
C VAL A 548 28.93 -13.29 -13.56
N ASP A 549 30.24 -13.43 -13.61
CA ASP A 549 30.91 -14.54 -14.31
C ASP A 549 31.14 -15.71 -13.35
N LEU A 550 30.41 -16.81 -13.55
CA LEU A 550 30.45 -18.00 -12.69
C LEU A 550 31.81 -18.71 -12.71
N THR A 551 32.63 -18.49 -13.75
CA THR A 551 33.99 -19.06 -13.80
C THR A 551 34.93 -18.41 -12.78
N ARG A 552 34.53 -17.26 -12.24
CA ARG A 552 35.28 -16.49 -11.25
C ARG A 552 34.67 -16.52 -9.84
N LEU A 553 33.74 -17.46 -9.59
CA LEU A 553 33.22 -17.67 -8.25
C LEU A 553 34.33 -18.00 -7.26
N LYS A 554 34.26 -17.40 -6.06
CA LYS A 554 35.16 -17.77 -4.97
C LYS A 554 35.01 -19.26 -4.64
N PRO A 555 36.09 -20.02 -4.39
CA PRO A 555 36.04 -21.46 -4.15
C PRO A 555 35.02 -21.85 -3.05
N ALA A 556 34.97 -21.09 -1.96
CA ALA A 556 34.03 -21.32 -0.87
C ALA A 556 32.55 -21.15 -1.30
N ARG A 557 32.27 -20.20 -2.22
CA ARG A 557 30.94 -19.98 -2.78
C ARG A 557 30.55 -21.07 -3.77
N TYR A 558 31.46 -21.47 -4.61
CA TYR A 558 31.26 -22.60 -5.54
C TYR A 558 30.93 -23.89 -4.76
N GLN A 559 31.74 -24.25 -3.76
CA GLN A 559 31.50 -25.41 -2.90
C GLN A 559 30.15 -25.35 -2.21
N ARG A 560 29.79 -24.20 -1.69
CA ARG A 560 28.52 -24.02 -0.95
C ARG A 560 27.29 -24.12 -1.85
N TYR A 561 27.30 -23.47 -3.00
CA TYR A 561 26.09 -23.30 -3.79
C TYR A 561 25.95 -24.30 -4.95
N ILE A 562 27.05 -24.72 -5.58
CA ILE A 562 27.03 -25.56 -6.76
C ILE A 562 27.52 -26.97 -6.46
N ALA A 563 28.73 -27.13 -5.93
CA ALA A 563 29.33 -28.44 -5.73
C ALA A 563 28.55 -29.31 -4.73
N ALA A 564 27.82 -28.73 -3.80
CA ALA A 564 26.96 -29.44 -2.87
C ALA A 564 25.77 -30.16 -3.55
N HIS A 565 25.52 -29.90 -4.85
CA HIS A 565 24.44 -30.48 -5.64
C HIS A 565 24.94 -31.40 -6.79
N LEU A 566 26.28 -31.50 -6.99
CA LEU A 566 26.92 -32.42 -7.92
C LEU A 566 27.16 -33.78 -7.25
#